data_46430aeead14282ebdf18911213d5520
#
_entry.id   46430aeead14282ebdf18911213d5520
#
_cell.length_a   1.000
_cell.length_b   1.000
_cell.length_c   1.000
_cell.angle_alpha   90.00
_cell.angle_beta   90.00
_cell.angle_gamma   90.00
#
_symmetry.space_group_name_H-M   'P 1'
#
loop_
_entity.id
_entity.type
_entity.pdbx_description
1 polymer ?
#
loop_
_entity_poly.entity_id
_entity_poly.type
_entity_poly.pdbx_seq_one_letter_code
_entity_poly.pdbx_strand_id
1 'polypeptide(L)'
;MGKFNFSDVVLNSGGYIAEFSSQRGATCFRLFHERSGREILRFPEDEEMFFENVFLYGNPVLFPPNRIRGGKFSFRGREYCFPVNEPRTNCHLHGELYQRRFEISRKTETEAEFAFRVQAGEYLGFPHAFLVTRAYMLDQNGLTETFTVQNLSDEDM
;
A
#
# COMPACT_ATOMS: atom_id res chain seq x y z
N MET A 1 -12.33 26.02 -1.69
CA MET A 1 -11.67 24.86 -2.26
C MET A 1 -11.54 23.84 -1.14
N GLY A 2 -12.30 22.73 -1.18
CA GLY A 2 -12.17 21.68 -0.18
C GLY A 2 -10.77 21.09 -0.27
N LYS A 3 -10.09 20.94 0.87
CA LYS A 3 -8.81 20.22 0.91
C LYS A 3 -9.07 18.80 0.38
N PHE A 4 -8.30 18.41 -0.61
CA PHE A 4 -8.18 17.05 -1.06
C PHE A 4 -7.92 16.14 0.15
N ASN A 5 -8.83 15.21 0.42
CA ASN A 5 -8.71 14.32 1.57
C ASN A 5 -9.06 12.90 1.15
N PHE A 6 -8.06 12.05 1.06
CA PHE A 6 -8.23 10.60 0.88
C PHE A 6 -8.37 9.83 2.19
N SER A 7 -8.12 10.49 3.31
CA SER A 7 -7.90 9.81 4.58
C SER A 7 -9.22 9.44 5.26
N ASP A 8 -9.36 8.20 5.65
CA ASP A 8 -10.45 7.66 6.46
C ASP A 8 -10.00 7.16 7.84
N VAL A 9 -8.67 7.13 8.06
CA VAL A 9 -8.07 6.81 9.35
C VAL A 9 -7.02 7.87 9.70
N VAL A 10 -7.08 8.38 10.92
CA VAL A 10 -6.11 9.34 11.49
C VAL A 10 -5.60 8.79 12.80
N LEU A 11 -4.29 8.82 12.99
CA LEU A 11 -3.60 8.57 14.26
C LEU A 11 -2.97 9.88 14.73
N ASN A 12 -2.96 10.08 16.05
CA ASN A 12 -2.33 11.26 16.68
C ASN A 12 -1.59 10.82 17.95
N SER A 13 -0.28 10.98 17.96
CA SER A 13 0.56 10.62 19.10
C SER A 13 1.93 11.26 19.02
N GLY A 14 2.53 11.56 20.17
CA GLY A 14 3.92 11.99 20.29
C GLY A 14 4.28 13.28 19.55
N GLY A 15 3.29 14.11 19.17
CA GLY A 15 3.49 15.30 18.35
C GLY A 15 3.52 14.99 16.84
N TYR A 16 3.04 13.82 16.45
CA TYR A 16 2.85 13.44 15.05
C TYR A 16 1.37 13.21 14.74
N ILE A 17 0.99 13.53 13.51
CA ILE A 17 -0.31 13.20 12.90
C ILE A 17 -0.02 12.34 11.69
N ALA A 18 -0.63 11.15 11.63
CA ALA A 18 -0.55 10.25 10.49
C ALA A 18 -1.96 10.01 9.91
N GLU A 19 -2.08 10.18 8.58
CA GLU A 19 -3.36 10.04 7.88
C GLU A 19 -3.27 8.95 6.81
N PHE A 20 -4.24 8.02 6.83
CA PHE A 20 -4.24 6.81 6.00
C PHE A 20 -5.51 6.73 5.17
N SER A 21 -5.41 6.03 4.03
CA SER A 21 -6.57 5.65 3.24
C SER A 21 -6.71 4.14 3.13
N SER A 22 -7.76 3.58 3.72
CA SER A 22 -8.13 2.17 3.53
C SER A 22 -8.50 1.87 2.09
N GLN A 23 -9.00 2.87 1.34
CA GLN A 23 -9.44 2.74 -0.04
C GLN A 23 -8.28 2.66 -1.04
N ARG A 24 -7.07 2.98 -0.60
CA ARG A 24 -5.87 3.12 -1.43
C ARG A 24 -4.69 2.36 -0.84
N GLY A 25 -4.79 1.02 -0.78
CA GLY A 25 -3.71 0.15 -0.33
C GLY A 25 -3.32 0.34 1.13
N ALA A 26 -4.18 0.90 1.98
CA ALA A 26 -3.87 1.28 3.35
C ALA A 26 -2.64 2.23 3.42
N THR A 27 -2.48 3.11 2.43
CA THR A 27 -1.35 4.03 2.32
C THR A 27 -1.41 5.10 3.40
N CYS A 28 -0.30 5.34 4.09
CA CYS A 28 -0.10 6.56 4.87
C CYS A 28 0.18 7.71 3.88
N PHE A 29 -0.81 8.57 3.65
CA PHE A 29 -0.67 9.70 2.74
C PHE A 29 0.04 10.87 3.37
N ARG A 30 -0.18 11.08 4.67
CA ARG A 30 0.39 12.20 5.40
C ARG A 30 1.04 11.72 6.69
N LEU A 31 2.24 12.20 6.94
CA LEU A 31 2.90 12.14 8.24
C LEU A 31 3.43 13.54 8.54
N PHE A 32 2.81 14.19 9.51
CA PHE A 32 3.11 15.57 9.91
C PHE A 32 3.70 15.60 11.30
N HIS A 33 4.77 16.38 11.49
CA HIS A 33 5.37 16.62 12.80
C HIS A 33 5.02 18.01 13.29
N GLU A 34 4.14 18.11 14.28
CA GLU A 34 3.54 19.36 14.78
C GLU A 34 4.57 20.36 15.28
N ARG A 35 5.53 19.92 16.10
CA ARG A 35 6.54 20.80 16.69
C ARG A 35 7.40 21.52 15.66
N SER A 36 7.76 20.86 14.58
CA SER A 36 8.58 21.46 13.51
C SER A 36 7.76 22.08 12.39
N GLY A 37 6.45 21.82 12.35
CA GLY A 37 5.56 22.25 11.27
C GLY A 37 5.88 21.59 9.92
N ARG A 38 6.50 20.40 9.91
CA ARG A 38 6.98 19.74 8.68
C ARG A 38 6.13 18.55 8.29
N GLU A 39 5.82 18.49 7.01
CA GLU A 39 5.40 17.25 6.36
C GLU A 39 6.63 16.33 6.19
N ILE A 40 6.52 15.09 6.69
CA ILE A 40 7.59 14.09 6.60
C ILE A 40 7.46 13.30 5.29
N LEU A 41 6.23 12.96 4.91
CA LEU A 41 5.92 12.35 3.63
C LEU A 41 5.49 13.43 2.63
N ARG A 42 5.80 13.21 1.35
CA ARG A 42 5.29 14.07 0.29
C ARG A 42 3.79 13.89 0.18
N PHE A 43 3.05 14.97 0.31
CA PHE A 43 1.61 15.02 0.20
C PHE A 43 1.21 15.75 -1.10
N PRO A 44 0.21 15.27 -1.87
CA PRO A 44 -0.25 15.95 -3.07
C PRO A 44 -1.05 17.20 -2.71
N GLU A 45 -0.93 18.26 -3.50
CA GLU A 45 -1.70 19.49 -3.32
C GLU A 45 -3.16 19.32 -3.72
N ASP A 46 -3.39 18.48 -4.74
CA ASP A 46 -4.71 18.15 -5.27
C ASP A 46 -4.78 16.73 -5.84
N GLU A 47 -5.96 16.35 -6.31
CA GLU A 47 -6.24 15.02 -6.86
C GLU A 47 -5.57 14.78 -8.21
N GLU A 48 -5.47 15.80 -9.06
CA GLU A 48 -4.84 15.72 -10.38
C GLU A 48 -3.34 15.39 -10.22
N MET A 49 -2.65 16.14 -9.38
CA MET A 49 -1.25 15.91 -9.05
C MET A 49 -0.99 14.50 -8.51
N PHE A 50 -1.90 13.98 -7.67
CA PHE A 50 -1.79 12.61 -7.19
C PHE A 50 -1.88 11.58 -8.32
N PHE A 51 -2.88 11.72 -9.21
CA PHE A 51 -3.10 10.75 -10.29
C PHE A 51 -2.07 10.81 -11.41
N GLU A 52 -1.37 11.93 -11.59
CA GLU A 52 -0.24 12.01 -12.50
C GLU A 52 0.88 11.02 -12.14
N ASN A 53 1.15 10.82 -10.85
CA ASN A 53 2.13 9.84 -10.39
C ASN A 53 1.89 9.38 -8.94
N VAL A 54 1.04 8.38 -8.79
CA VAL A 54 0.63 7.81 -7.49
C VAL A 54 1.79 7.30 -6.62
N PHE A 55 2.95 6.99 -7.23
CA PHE A 55 4.10 6.45 -6.49
C PHE A 55 4.99 7.54 -5.86
N LEU A 56 4.69 8.82 -6.09
CA LEU A 56 5.44 9.93 -5.51
C LEU A 56 4.91 10.37 -4.14
N TYR A 57 3.76 9.88 -3.71
CA TYR A 57 3.07 10.40 -2.55
C TYR A 57 2.80 9.31 -1.51
N GLY A 58 3.01 9.68 -0.24
CA GLY A 58 2.82 8.75 0.88
C GLY A 58 3.79 7.57 0.85
N ASN A 59 3.31 6.42 1.34
CA ASN A 59 4.02 5.14 1.31
C ASN A 59 3.21 4.04 0.60
N PRO A 60 3.02 4.12 -0.73
CA PRO A 60 2.21 3.16 -1.47
C PRO A 60 2.78 1.74 -1.35
N VAL A 61 1.90 0.74 -1.22
CA VAL A 61 2.30 -0.67 -1.19
C VAL A 61 2.50 -1.19 -2.60
N LEU A 62 3.68 -1.73 -2.87
CA LEU A 62 4.08 -2.31 -4.16
C LEU A 62 4.18 -3.83 -4.02
N PHE A 63 3.24 -4.58 -4.61
CA PHE A 63 3.24 -6.04 -4.55
C PHE A 63 2.62 -6.64 -5.82
N PRO A 64 3.40 -7.45 -6.59
CA PRO A 64 4.84 -7.62 -6.48
C PRO A 64 5.58 -6.29 -6.76
N PRO A 65 6.73 -6.03 -6.12
CA PRO A 65 7.48 -4.80 -6.34
C PRO A 65 8.25 -4.85 -7.65
N ASN A 66 8.67 -3.65 -8.15
CA ASN A 66 9.54 -3.49 -9.31
C ASN A 66 8.93 -4.00 -10.63
N ARG A 67 9.77 -4.23 -11.64
CA ARG A 67 9.39 -4.66 -12.98
C ARG A 67 9.58 -6.14 -13.16
N ILE A 68 8.55 -6.80 -13.72
CA ILE A 68 8.61 -8.19 -14.17
C ILE A 68 8.56 -8.15 -15.70
N ARG A 69 9.67 -8.50 -16.36
CA ARG A 69 9.81 -8.46 -17.82
C ARG A 69 8.80 -9.39 -18.48
N GLY A 70 8.06 -8.90 -19.47
CA GLY A 70 6.99 -9.63 -20.15
C GLY A 70 5.85 -10.03 -19.20
N GLY A 71 5.82 -9.53 -17.96
CA GLY A 71 4.86 -9.92 -16.93
C GLY A 71 5.04 -11.37 -16.43
N LYS A 72 6.18 -12.03 -16.71
CA LYS A 72 6.34 -13.46 -16.45
C LYS A 72 7.61 -13.80 -15.69
N PHE A 73 7.50 -14.78 -14.79
CA PHE A 73 8.63 -15.43 -14.16
C PHE A 73 8.31 -16.89 -13.84
N SER A 74 9.34 -17.69 -13.57
CA SER A 74 9.17 -19.08 -13.14
C SER A 74 9.72 -19.26 -11.73
N PHE A 75 8.97 -19.97 -10.91
CA PHE A 75 9.38 -20.37 -9.58
C PHE A 75 8.96 -21.82 -9.33
N ARG A 76 9.89 -22.67 -8.89
CA ARG A 76 9.67 -24.10 -8.61
C ARG A 76 8.95 -24.87 -9.75
N GLY A 77 9.32 -24.57 -11.02
CA GLY A 77 8.76 -25.23 -12.19
C GLY A 77 7.38 -24.72 -12.64
N ARG A 78 6.80 -23.77 -11.95
CA ARG A 78 5.55 -23.11 -12.32
C ARG A 78 5.81 -21.75 -12.96
N GLU A 79 5.11 -21.43 -14.05
CA GLU A 79 5.12 -20.09 -14.65
C GLU A 79 4.05 -19.23 -13.96
N TYR A 80 4.44 -18.01 -13.62
CA TYR A 80 3.59 -16.94 -13.08
C TYR A 80 3.44 -15.87 -14.14
N CYS A 81 2.20 -15.44 -14.38
CA CYS A 81 1.88 -14.46 -15.41
C CYS A 81 1.10 -13.30 -14.80
N PHE A 82 1.61 -12.08 -14.99
CA PHE A 82 0.95 -10.84 -14.65
C PHE A 82 0.66 -10.01 -15.90
N PRO A 83 -0.41 -9.24 -15.98
CA PRO A 83 -0.69 -8.37 -17.11
C PRO A 83 0.44 -7.35 -17.29
N VAL A 84 0.84 -7.08 -18.53
CA VAL A 84 1.77 -5.97 -18.83
C VAL A 84 1.01 -4.66 -18.66
N ASN A 85 1.36 -3.89 -17.63
CA ASN A 85 0.77 -2.57 -17.31
C ASN A 85 1.71 -1.39 -17.64
N GLU A 86 2.94 -1.68 -18.05
CA GLU A 86 3.92 -0.70 -18.57
C GLU A 86 4.35 -1.11 -20.01
N PRO A 87 3.54 -0.81 -21.06
CA PRO A 87 3.80 -1.27 -22.43
C PRO A 87 5.14 -0.81 -23.01
N ARG A 88 5.59 0.41 -22.66
CA ARG A 88 6.85 0.96 -23.17
C ARG A 88 8.07 0.11 -22.83
N THR A 89 8.06 -0.57 -21.71
CA THR A 89 9.15 -1.44 -21.23
C THR A 89 8.83 -2.92 -21.40
N ASN A 90 7.60 -3.23 -21.85
CA ASN A 90 7.05 -4.58 -21.87
C ASN A 90 7.16 -5.26 -20.50
N CYS A 91 6.74 -4.55 -19.43
CA CYS A 91 6.81 -5.05 -18.06
C CYS A 91 5.46 -5.00 -17.35
N HIS A 92 5.32 -5.88 -16.35
CA HIS A 92 4.40 -5.63 -15.25
C HIS A 92 5.15 -4.79 -14.20
N LEU A 93 4.53 -3.69 -13.75
CA LEU A 93 5.12 -2.77 -12.80
C LEU A 93 4.27 -2.67 -11.52
N HIS A 94 4.90 -2.93 -10.39
CA HIS A 94 4.45 -2.60 -9.02
C HIS A 94 3.15 -3.22 -8.50
N GLY A 95 2.52 -4.12 -9.27
CA GLY A 95 1.23 -4.69 -8.86
C GLY A 95 0.11 -3.66 -8.78
N GLU A 96 -0.92 -3.96 -8.00
CA GLU A 96 -2.11 -3.11 -7.85
C GLU A 96 -2.55 -2.92 -6.39
N LEU A 97 -1.81 -3.40 -5.39
CA LEU A 97 -2.27 -3.29 -4.01
C LEU A 97 -2.45 -1.84 -3.56
N TYR A 98 -1.67 -0.92 -4.09
CA TYR A 98 -1.78 0.51 -3.80
C TYR A 98 -3.13 1.14 -4.20
N GLN A 99 -3.91 0.46 -5.06
CA GLN A 99 -5.25 0.87 -5.50
C GLN A 99 -6.37 0.06 -4.84
N ARG A 100 -6.03 -1.01 -4.13
CA ARG A 100 -7.03 -1.91 -3.54
C ARG A 100 -7.53 -1.38 -2.22
N ARG A 101 -8.80 -1.65 -1.95
CA ARG A 101 -9.41 -1.38 -0.66
C ARG A 101 -8.96 -2.45 0.34
N PHE A 102 -8.44 -2.01 1.47
CA PHE A 102 -8.14 -2.84 2.63
C PHE A 102 -9.26 -2.69 3.67
N GLU A 103 -9.56 -3.74 4.39
CA GLU A 103 -10.43 -3.71 5.56
C GLU A 103 -9.65 -3.15 6.75
N ILE A 104 -10.31 -2.32 7.55
CA ILE A 104 -9.74 -1.84 8.82
C ILE A 104 -10.02 -2.93 9.86
N SER A 105 -9.00 -3.73 10.21
CA SER A 105 -9.10 -4.81 11.20
C SER A 105 -8.94 -4.32 12.64
N ARG A 106 -8.19 -3.22 12.83
CA ARG A 106 -8.00 -2.58 14.13
C ARG A 106 -7.78 -1.08 13.97
N LYS A 107 -8.33 -0.30 14.91
CA LYS A 107 -8.07 1.14 15.01
C LYS A 107 -8.15 1.58 16.48
N THR A 108 -7.12 2.30 16.91
CA THR A 108 -7.07 3.04 18.17
C THR A 108 -6.65 4.48 17.88
N GLU A 109 -6.30 5.26 18.88
CA GLU A 109 -5.73 6.60 18.72
C GLU A 109 -4.30 6.57 18.15
N THR A 110 -3.56 5.50 18.47
CA THR A 110 -2.12 5.37 18.16
C THR A 110 -1.80 4.22 17.22
N GLU A 111 -2.74 3.34 16.93
CA GLU A 111 -2.52 2.16 16.09
C GLU A 111 -3.63 1.99 15.06
N ALA A 112 -3.26 1.52 13.88
CA ALA A 112 -4.20 1.07 12.86
C ALA A 112 -3.66 -0.19 12.20
N GLU A 113 -4.55 -1.15 11.93
CA GLU A 113 -4.23 -2.34 11.16
C GLU A 113 -5.23 -2.50 10.02
N PHE A 114 -4.71 -2.81 8.86
CA PHE A 114 -5.46 -2.99 7.63
C PHE A 114 -5.14 -4.36 7.05
N ALA A 115 -6.14 -5.03 6.52
CA ALA A 115 -6.02 -6.36 5.94
C ALA A 115 -6.60 -6.42 4.52
N PHE A 116 -5.94 -7.15 3.65
CA PHE A 116 -6.41 -7.45 2.30
C PHE A 116 -6.24 -8.96 2.04
N ARG A 117 -7.36 -9.66 1.98
CA ARG A 117 -7.40 -11.11 1.71
C ARG A 117 -7.71 -11.36 0.24
N VAL A 118 -6.99 -12.31 -0.34
CA VAL A 118 -7.08 -12.68 -1.75
C VAL A 118 -7.30 -14.18 -1.86
N GLN A 119 -8.25 -14.59 -2.69
CA GLN A 119 -8.40 -15.98 -3.11
C GLN A 119 -7.47 -16.28 -4.29
N ALA A 120 -7.19 -17.57 -4.49
CA ALA A 120 -6.36 -18.00 -5.62
C ALA A 120 -6.92 -17.49 -6.95
N GLY A 121 -6.07 -16.83 -7.75
CA GLY A 121 -6.42 -16.29 -9.06
C GLY A 121 -7.09 -14.91 -9.07
N GLU A 122 -7.53 -14.37 -7.94
CA GLU A 122 -8.24 -13.08 -7.87
C GLU A 122 -7.30 -11.87 -8.04
N TYR A 123 -6.05 -11.97 -7.60
CA TYR A 123 -5.10 -10.88 -7.69
C TYR A 123 -4.24 -11.00 -8.94
N LEU A 124 -4.60 -10.29 -10.01
CA LEU A 124 -3.83 -10.24 -11.26
C LEU A 124 -3.57 -11.65 -11.88
N GLY A 125 -4.42 -12.63 -11.59
CA GLY A 125 -4.22 -14.01 -12.00
C GLY A 125 -3.19 -14.77 -11.16
N PHE A 126 -2.66 -14.18 -10.08
CA PHE A 126 -1.72 -14.86 -9.19
C PHE A 126 -2.38 -16.10 -8.55
N PRO A 127 -1.76 -17.31 -8.67
CA PRO A 127 -2.45 -18.55 -8.41
C PRO A 127 -2.63 -18.91 -6.93
N HIS A 128 -2.00 -18.19 -6.03
CA HIS A 128 -2.03 -18.46 -4.60
C HIS A 128 -3.00 -17.56 -3.85
N ALA A 129 -3.69 -18.12 -2.85
CA ALA A 129 -4.42 -17.34 -1.87
C ALA A 129 -3.44 -16.76 -0.84
N PHE A 130 -3.61 -15.50 -0.48
CA PHE A 130 -2.76 -14.83 0.50
C PHE A 130 -3.50 -13.75 1.30
N LEU A 131 -2.91 -13.38 2.42
CA LEU A 131 -3.34 -12.25 3.24
C LEU A 131 -2.21 -11.24 3.34
N VAL A 132 -2.50 -9.99 3.03
CA VAL A 132 -1.60 -8.87 3.31
C VAL A 132 -2.13 -8.12 4.51
N THR A 133 -1.24 -7.83 5.47
CA THR A 133 -1.54 -6.97 6.61
C THR A 133 -0.55 -5.80 6.64
N ARG A 134 -1.08 -4.59 6.83
CA ARG A 134 -0.30 -3.39 7.11
C ARG A 134 -0.70 -2.89 8.50
N ALA A 135 0.19 -3.05 9.47
CA ALA A 135 0.01 -2.58 10.84
C ALA A 135 0.88 -1.36 11.10
N TYR A 136 0.27 -0.31 11.63
CA TYR A 136 0.91 0.97 11.92
C TYR A 136 0.81 1.28 13.40
N MET A 137 1.90 1.80 13.95
CA MET A 137 1.97 2.33 15.32
C MET A 137 2.63 3.71 15.28
N LEU A 138 1.99 4.69 15.90
CA LEU A 138 2.45 6.06 16.01
C LEU A 138 2.80 6.37 17.45
N ASP A 139 4.04 6.83 17.69
CA ASP A 139 4.51 7.25 19.01
C ASP A 139 5.40 8.49 18.93
N GLN A 140 6.09 8.84 20.03
CA GLN A 140 7.00 9.98 20.10
C GLN A 140 8.24 9.88 19.20
N ASN A 141 8.55 8.68 18.67
CA ASN A 141 9.68 8.43 17.78
C ASN A 141 9.27 8.51 16.31
N GLY A 142 7.97 8.53 16.02
CA GLY A 142 7.41 8.58 14.69
C GLY A 142 6.48 7.40 14.36
N LEU A 143 6.35 7.11 13.08
CA LEU A 143 5.49 6.06 12.56
C LEU A 143 6.29 4.78 12.29
N THR A 144 5.85 3.67 12.88
CA THR A 144 6.35 2.32 12.57
C THR A 144 5.33 1.59 11.72
N GLU A 145 5.76 0.96 10.64
CA GLU A 145 4.96 0.08 9.82
C GLU A 145 5.48 -1.36 9.90
N THR A 146 4.56 -2.32 10.07
CA THR A 146 4.81 -3.75 9.89
C THR A 146 4.01 -4.23 8.68
N PHE A 147 4.71 -4.65 7.64
CA PHE A 147 4.12 -5.23 6.43
C PHE A 147 4.27 -6.74 6.47
N THR A 148 3.15 -7.47 6.38
CA THR A 148 3.13 -8.93 6.42
C THR A 148 2.41 -9.48 5.20
N VAL A 149 3.00 -10.50 4.58
CA VAL A 149 2.35 -11.33 3.56
C VAL A 149 2.29 -12.75 4.10
N GLN A 150 1.11 -13.27 4.26
CA GLN A 150 0.86 -14.65 4.71
C GLN A 150 0.36 -15.47 3.52
N ASN A 151 1.09 -16.52 3.17
CA ASN A 151 0.60 -17.53 2.23
C ASN A 151 -0.54 -18.32 2.88
N LEU A 152 -1.69 -18.40 2.19
CA LEU A 152 -2.87 -19.14 2.62
C LEU A 152 -3.13 -20.37 1.74
N SER A 153 -2.24 -20.64 0.77
CA SER A 153 -2.28 -21.84 -0.06
C SER A 153 -1.43 -22.96 0.54
N ASP A 154 -1.66 -24.19 0.09
CA ASP A 154 -0.87 -25.37 0.49
C ASP A 154 0.46 -25.49 -0.28
N GLU A 155 0.70 -24.62 -1.25
CA GLU A 155 1.91 -24.59 -2.07
C GLU A 155 2.80 -23.41 -1.70
N ASP A 156 4.08 -23.50 -1.99
CA ASP A 156 5.02 -22.38 -1.84
C ASP A 156 4.68 -21.22 -2.79
N MET A 157 4.74 -20.02 -2.24
CA MET A 157 4.41 -18.78 -2.93
C MET A 157 5.68 -17.95 -3.20
#